data_4eba771765b590704c292fba141cfbcd
#
_entry.id   4eba771765b590704c292fba141cfbcd
#
_cell.length_a   1.000
_cell.length_b   1.000
_cell.length_c   1.000
_cell.angle_alpha   90.00
_cell.angle_beta   90.00
_cell.angle_gamma   90.00
#
_symmetry.space_group_name_H-M   'P 1'
#
loop_
_entity.id
_entity.type
_entity.pdbx_description
1 polymer ?
#
loop_
_entity_poly.entity_id
_entity_poly.type
_entity_poly.pdbx_seq_one_letter_code
_entity_poly.pdbx_strand_id
1 'polypeptide(L)'
;MEFNEKLQQLRTGKNLTQEQLAEQLYVSRTAISKWESGKGYPNIESLKCISKFFSVTIDELLSGEELITLAETENRSNLKKIYSFIYGILDMMAVTFILLPLYSNLVDGYIYSVNLLSF
;
A
#
# COMPACT_ATOMS: atom_id res chain seq x y z
N MET A 1 8.87 -7.23 25.48
CA MET A 1 9.38 -8.26 24.56
C MET A 1 9.17 -7.80 23.13
N GLU A 2 10.22 -7.78 22.36
CA GLU A 2 10.13 -7.34 20.98
C GLU A 2 9.60 -8.45 20.05
N PHE A 3 9.19 -8.05 18.85
CA PHE A 3 8.60 -8.95 17.86
C PHE A 3 9.48 -10.18 17.54
N ASN A 4 10.78 -9.98 17.35
CA ASN A 4 11.71 -11.06 17.04
C ASN A 4 11.72 -12.16 18.10
N GLU A 5 11.77 -11.77 19.37
CA GLU A 5 11.73 -12.70 20.50
C GLU A 5 10.36 -13.39 20.59
N LYS A 6 9.30 -12.62 20.40
CA LYS A 6 7.93 -13.14 20.46
C LYS A 6 7.67 -14.18 19.40
N LEU A 7 8.09 -13.92 18.16
CA LEU A 7 7.94 -14.85 17.04
C LEU A 7 8.69 -16.15 17.32
N GLN A 8 9.94 -16.05 17.80
CA GLN A 8 10.73 -17.22 18.14
C GLN A 8 10.09 -18.06 19.23
N GLN A 9 9.55 -17.42 20.26
CA GLN A 9 8.85 -18.12 21.35
C GLN A 9 7.58 -18.81 20.85
N LEU A 10 6.79 -18.17 20.03
CA LEU A 10 5.58 -18.76 19.45
C LEU A 10 5.91 -19.96 18.57
N ARG A 11 6.96 -19.85 17.76
CA ARG A 11 7.41 -20.94 16.90
C ARG A 11 7.90 -22.13 17.72
N THR A 12 8.80 -21.92 18.67
CA THR A 12 9.34 -22.99 19.51
C THR A 12 8.28 -23.61 20.40
N GLY A 13 7.31 -22.82 20.85
CA GLY A 13 6.18 -23.30 21.62
C GLY A 13 5.31 -24.31 20.86
N LYS A 14 5.28 -24.26 19.55
CA LYS A 14 4.59 -25.22 18.68
C LYS A 14 5.53 -26.32 18.14
N ASN A 15 6.77 -26.36 18.58
CA ASN A 15 7.79 -27.31 18.13
C ASN A 15 8.03 -27.25 16.61
N LEU A 16 7.98 -26.05 16.03
CA LEU A 16 8.22 -25.86 14.61
C LEU A 16 9.64 -25.38 14.35
N THR A 17 10.24 -25.85 13.26
CA THR A 17 11.48 -25.29 12.74
C THR A 17 11.18 -24.01 11.96
N GLN A 18 12.20 -23.20 11.69
CA GLN A 18 12.03 -22.01 10.85
C GLN A 18 11.50 -22.36 9.46
N GLU A 19 11.96 -23.45 8.89
CA GLU A 19 11.49 -23.94 7.59
C GLU A 19 10.03 -24.37 7.63
N GLN A 20 9.61 -25.09 8.66
CA GLN A 20 8.22 -25.51 8.84
C GLN A 20 7.29 -24.30 9.02
N LEU A 21 7.70 -23.30 9.79
CA LEU A 21 6.93 -22.08 9.95
C LEU A 21 6.84 -21.32 8.61
N ALA A 22 7.94 -21.24 7.88
CA ALA A 22 7.96 -20.58 6.58
C ALA A 22 6.97 -21.23 5.60
N GLU A 23 6.88 -22.55 5.58
CA GLU A 23 5.90 -23.28 4.77
C GLU A 23 4.46 -22.95 5.18
N GLN A 24 4.19 -22.88 6.46
CA GLN A 24 2.85 -22.56 6.98
C GLN A 24 2.42 -21.12 6.67
N LEU A 25 3.35 -20.20 6.62
CA LEU A 25 3.09 -18.78 6.35
C LEU A 25 3.26 -18.40 4.88
N TYR A 26 3.63 -19.35 4.02
CA TYR A 26 3.89 -19.13 2.59
C TYR A 26 4.96 -18.07 2.34
N VAL A 27 6.02 -18.11 3.14
CA VAL A 27 7.18 -17.21 3.01
C VAL A 27 8.46 -18.03 2.95
N SER A 28 9.59 -17.38 2.64
CA SER A 28 10.88 -18.06 2.62
C SER A 28 11.43 -18.27 4.03
N ARG A 29 12.24 -19.29 4.23
CA ARG A 29 12.98 -19.49 5.48
C ARG A 29 13.85 -18.29 5.81
N THR A 30 14.45 -17.66 4.79
CA THR A 30 15.28 -16.46 4.95
C THR A 30 14.49 -15.32 5.59
N ALA A 31 13.22 -15.14 5.19
CA ALA A 31 12.33 -14.14 5.79
C ALA A 31 12.14 -14.41 7.29
N ILE A 32 11.82 -15.65 7.66
CA ILE A 32 11.65 -16.03 9.08
C ILE A 32 12.95 -15.76 9.86
N SER A 33 14.10 -16.14 9.32
CA SER A 33 15.39 -15.93 9.93
C SER A 33 15.68 -14.45 10.19
N LYS A 34 15.37 -13.59 9.22
CA LYS A 34 15.53 -12.13 9.37
C LYS A 34 14.61 -11.57 10.45
N TRP A 35 13.36 -12.01 10.47
CA TRP A 35 12.39 -11.54 11.47
C TRP A 35 12.78 -11.96 12.88
N GLU A 36 13.23 -13.19 13.08
CA GLU A 36 13.65 -13.68 14.39
C GLU A 36 14.97 -13.08 14.87
N SER A 37 15.84 -12.66 13.96
CA SER A 37 17.13 -12.03 14.31
C SER A 37 17.04 -10.52 14.49
N GLY A 38 15.86 -9.93 14.26
CA GLY A 38 15.69 -8.49 14.38
C GLY A 38 16.22 -7.68 13.20
N LYS A 39 16.61 -8.34 12.09
CA LYS A 39 17.14 -7.68 10.90
C LYS A 39 16.06 -7.16 9.95
N GLY A 40 14.81 -7.45 10.21
CA GLY A 40 13.69 -7.00 9.40
C GLY A 40 12.37 -7.32 10.06
N TYR A 41 11.32 -6.71 9.52
CA TYR A 41 9.95 -6.93 9.99
C TYR A 41 9.09 -7.42 8.85
N PRO A 42 8.08 -8.28 9.13
CA PRO A 42 7.12 -8.67 8.11
C PRO A 42 6.25 -7.49 7.71
N ASN A 43 5.73 -7.53 6.48
CA ASN A 43 4.72 -6.58 6.04
C ASN A 43 3.38 -6.91 6.73
N ILE A 44 2.37 -6.06 6.53
CA ILE A 44 1.09 -6.23 7.24
C ILE A 44 0.38 -7.51 6.85
N GLU A 45 0.49 -7.95 5.61
CA GLU A 45 -0.10 -9.20 5.15
C GLU A 45 0.51 -10.40 5.87
N SER A 46 1.83 -10.42 6.01
CA SER A 46 2.54 -11.46 6.75
C SER A 46 2.22 -11.41 8.24
N LEU A 47 2.08 -10.22 8.83
CA LEU A 47 1.65 -10.05 10.22
C LEU A 47 0.26 -10.62 10.45
N LYS A 48 -0.67 -10.41 9.54
CA LYS A 48 -2.01 -10.98 9.59
C LYS A 48 -1.96 -12.50 9.55
N CYS A 49 -1.13 -13.08 8.69
CA CYS A 49 -0.94 -14.53 8.61
C CYS A 49 -0.35 -15.09 9.91
N ILE A 50 0.64 -14.45 10.47
CA ILE A 50 1.25 -14.85 11.76
C ILE A 50 0.21 -14.79 12.87
N SER A 51 -0.54 -13.71 12.94
CA SER A 51 -1.60 -13.51 13.93
C SER A 51 -2.63 -14.63 13.86
N LYS A 52 -3.11 -14.96 12.68
CA LYS A 52 -4.09 -16.05 12.48
C LYS A 52 -3.50 -17.41 12.82
N PHE A 53 -2.28 -17.67 12.38
CA PHE A 53 -1.64 -18.98 12.60
C PHE A 53 -1.42 -19.28 14.08
N PHE A 54 -0.98 -18.29 14.86
CA PHE A 54 -0.73 -18.45 16.28
C PHE A 54 -1.93 -18.06 17.16
N SER A 55 -3.03 -17.62 16.57
CA SER A 55 -4.23 -17.16 17.29
C SER A 55 -3.92 -16.06 18.32
N VAL A 56 -3.09 -15.13 17.94
CA VAL A 56 -2.73 -13.95 18.73
C VAL A 56 -3.08 -12.69 17.95
N THR A 57 -3.25 -11.57 18.64
CA THR A 57 -3.48 -10.29 17.99
C THR A 57 -2.17 -9.68 17.49
N ILE A 58 -2.26 -8.77 16.53
CA ILE A 58 -1.08 -8.02 16.07
C ILE A 58 -0.53 -7.17 17.22
N ASP A 59 -1.40 -6.64 18.08
CA ASP A 59 -1.01 -5.88 19.27
C ASP A 59 -0.17 -6.72 20.23
N GLU A 60 -0.48 -8.00 20.36
CA GLU A 60 0.31 -8.94 21.18
C GLU A 60 1.66 -9.27 20.53
N LEU A 61 1.72 -9.27 19.21
CA LEU A 61 2.95 -9.55 18.46
C LEU A 61 3.95 -8.40 18.52
N LEU A 62 3.46 -7.16 18.47
CA LEU A 62 4.27 -5.95 18.32
C LEU A 62 4.32 -5.18 19.65
N SER A 63 5.49 -4.56 19.92
CA SER A 63 5.61 -3.58 20.98
C SER A 63 4.90 -2.27 20.57
N GLY A 64 4.65 -1.37 21.54
CA GLY A 64 4.01 -0.08 21.27
C GLY A 64 4.77 0.76 20.24
N GLU A 65 6.09 0.78 20.30
CA GLU A 65 6.94 1.49 19.35
C GLU A 65 6.87 0.88 17.94
N GLU A 66 6.86 -0.44 17.85
CA GLU A 66 6.72 -1.16 16.58
C GLU A 66 5.36 -0.90 15.93
N LEU A 67 4.30 -0.85 16.72
CA LEU A 67 2.95 -0.51 16.25
C LEU A 67 2.89 0.90 15.66
N ILE A 68 3.50 1.87 16.32
CA ILE A 68 3.57 3.26 15.83
C ILE A 68 4.32 3.33 14.50
N THR A 69 5.45 2.66 14.39
CA THR A 69 6.24 2.61 13.16
C THR A 69 5.47 1.97 12.01
N LEU A 70 4.75 0.89 12.28
CA LEU A 70 3.91 0.22 11.29
C LEU A 70 2.79 1.14 10.80
N ALA A 71 2.10 1.80 11.72
CA ALA A 71 1.02 2.74 11.40
C ALA A 71 1.52 3.92 10.57
N GLU A 72 2.69 4.47 10.89
CA GLU A 72 3.33 5.54 10.12
C GLU A 72 3.71 5.09 8.71
N THR A 73 4.26 3.89 8.57
CA THR A 73 4.63 3.33 7.27
C THR A 73 3.40 3.11 6.39
N GLU A 74 2.32 2.57 6.95
CA GLU A 74 1.05 2.42 6.23
C GLU A 74 0.46 3.75 5.79
N ASN A 75 0.47 4.72 6.69
CA ASN A 75 -0.04 6.06 6.40
C ASN A 75 0.72 6.71 5.23
N ARG A 76 2.04 6.60 5.21
CA ARG A 76 2.87 7.09 4.10
C ARG A 76 2.55 6.40 2.78
N SER A 77 2.37 5.08 2.80
CA SER A 77 2.01 4.31 1.62
C SER A 77 0.64 4.73 1.08
N ASN A 78 -0.34 4.88 1.96
CA ASN A 78 -1.69 5.32 1.59
C ASN A 78 -1.70 6.74 1.05
N LEU A 79 -0.95 7.65 1.65
CA LEU A 79 -0.80 9.03 1.17
C LEU A 79 -0.20 9.07 -0.24
N LYS A 80 0.83 8.28 -0.52
CA LYS A 80 1.42 8.19 -1.87
C LYS A 80 0.38 7.75 -2.91
N LYS A 81 -0.44 6.76 -2.60
CA LYS A 81 -1.51 6.29 -3.49
C LYS A 81 -2.55 7.38 -3.73
N ILE A 82 -2.96 8.09 -2.69
CA ILE A 82 -3.93 9.19 -2.78
C ILE A 82 -3.36 10.33 -3.62
N TYR A 83 -2.11 10.72 -3.41
CA TYR A 83 -1.45 11.78 -4.20
C TYR A 83 -1.36 11.41 -5.67
N SER A 84 -0.97 10.18 -5.99
CA SER A 84 -0.92 9.71 -7.38
C SER A 84 -2.29 9.79 -8.04
N PHE A 85 -3.35 9.43 -7.34
CA PHE A 85 -4.72 9.49 -7.83
C PHE A 85 -5.17 10.93 -8.06
N ILE A 86 -4.88 11.84 -7.12
CA ILE A 86 -5.21 13.26 -7.24
C ILE A 86 -4.47 13.90 -8.42
N TYR A 87 -3.19 13.62 -8.59
CA TYR A 87 -2.41 14.14 -9.73
C TYR A 87 -2.96 13.64 -11.06
N GLY A 88 -3.38 12.38 -11.14
CA GLY A 88 -4.01 11.85 -12.34
C GLY A 88 -5.30 12.59 -12.70
N ILE A 89 -6.15 12.87 -11.71
CA ILE A 89 -7.40 13.63 -11.93
C ILE A 89 -7.09 15.07 -12.35
N LEU A 90 -6.12 15.74 -11.72
CA LEU A 90 -5.71 17.09 -12.05
C LEU A 90 -5.18 17.19 -13.48
N ASP A 91 -4.39 16.21 -13.93
CA ASP A 91 -3.90 16.14 -15.29
C ASP A 91 -5.05 16.02 -16.30
N MET A 92 -6.02 15.16 -16.02
CA MET A 92 -7.21 15.03 -16.87
C MET A 92 -8.03 16.31 -16.92
N MET A 93 -8.22 16.99 -15.79
CA MET A 93 -8.91 18.27 -15.74
C MET A 93 -8.17 19.36 -16.51
N ALA A 94 -6.84 19.41 -16.41
CA ALA A 94 -6.02 20.39 -17.13
C ALA A 94 -6.14 20.20 -18.64
N VAL A 95 -6.09 18.96 -19.13
CA VAL A 95 -6.26 18.64 -20.55
C VAL A 95 -7.65 19.06 -21.03
N THR A 96 -8.69 18.74 -20.26
CA THR A 96 -10.07 19.16 -20.58
C THR A 96 -10.20 20.68 -20.63
N PHE A 97 -9.58 21.38 -19.71
CA PHE A 97 -9.62 22.83 -19.63
C PHE A 97 -8.92 23.51 -20.83
N ILE A 98 -7.85 22.88 -21.33
CA ILE A 98 -7.14 23.36 -22.53
C ILE A 98 -7.94 23.09 -23.81
N LEU A 99 -8.59 21.93 -23.90
CA LEU A 99 -9.37 21.54 -25.07
C LEU A 99 -10.69 22.28 -25.22
N LEU A 100 -11.34 22.68 -24.11
CA LEU A 100 -12.60 23.41 -24.13
C LEU A 100 -12.53 24.73 -24.89
N PRO A 101 -11.55 25.65 -24.66
CA PRO A 101 -11.42 26.88 -25.44
C PRO A 101 -11.20 26.63 -26.92
N LEU A 102 -10.43 25.60 -27.28
CA LEU A 102 -10.20 25.22 -28.69
C LEU A 102 -11.49 24.78 -29.35
N TYR A 103 -12.29 23.98 -28.66
CA TYR A 103 -13.60 23.52 -29.16
C TYR A 103 -14.55 24.70 -29.36
N SER A 104 -14.64 25.61 -28.40
CA SER A 104 -15.47 26.83 -28.48
C SER A 104 -15.08 27.71 -29.65
N ASN A 105 -13.79 27.93 -29.85
CA ASN A 105 -13.29 28.73 -30.99
C ASN A 105 -13.62 28.09 -32.34
N LEU A 106 -13.54 26.76 -32.44
CA LEU A 106 -13.90 26.07 -33.67
C LEU A 106 -15.40 26.18 -33.99
N VAL A 107 -16.24 26.05 -32.96
CA VAL A 107 -17.70 26.17 -33.10
C VAL A 107 -18.07 27.59 -33.51
N ASP A 108 -17.52 28.61 -32.87
CA ASP A 108 -17.77 30.01 -33.20
C ASP A 108 -17.31 30.34 -34.62
N GLY A 109 -16.13 29.88 -35.01
CA GLY A 109 -15.64 30.04 -36.35
C GLY A 109 -16.54 29.42 -37.42
N TYR A 110 -17.08 28.23 -37.11
CA TYR A 110 -18.03 27.57 -38.00
C TYR A 110 -19.34 28.34 -38.14
N ILE A 111 -19.89 28.84 -37.06
CA ILE A 111 -21.11 29.64 -37.03
C ILE A 111 -20.93 30.93 -37.84
N TYR A 112 -19.81 31.62 -37.68
CA TYR A 112 -19.51 32.80 -38.44
C TYR A 112 -19.42 32.52 -39.95
N SER A 113 -18.78 31.41 -40.33
CA SER A 113 -18.67 31.01 -41.75
C SER A 113 -20.03 30.74 -42.36
N VAL A 114 -20.92 30.04 -41.62
CA VAL A 114 -22.27 29.75 -42.07
C VAL A 114 -23.09 31.02 -42.24
N ASN A 115 -23.00 31.96 -41.31
CA ASN A 115 -23.71 33.23 -41.40
C ASN A 115 -23.25 34.08 -42.58
N LEU A 116 -21.95 34.10 -42.86
CA LEU A 116 -21.41 34.81 -44.03
C LEU A 116 -21.90 34.21 -45.35
N LEU A 117 -22.07 32.88 -45.40
CA LEU A 117 -22.57 32.18 -46.59
C LEU A 117 -24.08 32.34 -46.79
N SER A 118 -24.84 32.68 -45.79
CA SER A 118 -26.29 32.86 -45.88
C SER A 118 -26.71 34.23 -46.36
N PHE A 119 -25.77 35.15 -46.51
CA PHE A 119 -25.95 36.43 -47.16
C PHE A 119 -25.39 36.40 -48.58
#